data_ee819aa41176407c3c350231d792442c
#
_entry.id   ee819aa41176407c3c350231d792442c
#
_cell.length_a   1.000
_cell.length_b   1.000
_cell.length_c   1.000
_cell.angle_alpha   90.00
_cell.angle_beta   90.00
_cell.angle_gamma   90.00
#
_symmetry.space_group_name_H-M   'P 1'
#
loop_
_entity.id
_entity.type
_entity.pdbx_description
1 polymer ?
#
loop_
_entity_poly.entity_id
_entity_poly.type
_entity_poly.pdbx_seq_one_letter_code
_entity_poly.pdbx_strand_id
1 'polypeptide(L)'
;MRTLLALFALATALHAAPRPNILFLIADNWSYEHAAVNGCAALKTPVFDRIAREGMNFANAFCPVPSCSPTRSCILTGRAAHQLEDMASLWSRFHPKFRVFTDALADSGYHTGFSGKGWSPGKFKEFGREQNPAGKEFQDFTSFLAERKADMPFFFWFGSVHTALHRFKLVDGVAAGIDIAKIRVPAYLPDAPE
;
A
#
# COMPACT_ATOMS: atom_id res chain seq x y z
N MET A 1 22.91 42.61 -26.70
CA MET A 1 21.74 42.74 -25.83
C MET A 1 20.52 41.92 -26.27
N ARG A 2 20.17 41.84 -27.55
CA ARG A 2 18.99 41.06 -28.03
C ARG A 2 19.10 39.53 -27.83
N THR A 3 20.31 38.96 -27.95
CA THR A 3 20.57 37.52 -27.77
C THR A 3 20.51 37.04 -26.32
N LEU A 4 20.85 37.88 -25.35
CA LEU A 4 20.74 37.55 -23.91
C LEU A 4 19.28 37.52 -23.42
N LEU A 5 18.41 38.36 -23.98
CA LEU A 5 16.97 38.34 -23.64
C LEU A 5 16.28 37.08 -24.17
N ALA A 6 16.71 36.53 -25.32
CA ALA A 6 16.12 35.30 -25.84
C ALA A 6 16.50 34.04 -25.01
N LEU A 7 17.72 34.00 -24.44
CA LEU A 7 18.09 32.92 -23.51
C LEU A 7 17.38 32.96 -22.17
N PHE A 8 17.04 34.15 -21.68
CA PHE A 8 16.30 34.32 -20.44
C PHE A 8 14.81 33.91 -20.59
N ALA A 9 14.20 34.14 -21.77
CA ALA A 9 12.83 33.73 -22.07
C ALA A 9 12.69 32.22 -22.24
N LEU A 10 13.72 31.48 -22.64
CA LEU A 10 13.73 30.04 -22.78
C LEU A 10 13.86 29.30 -21.43
N ALA A 11 14.46 29.96 -20.43
CA ALA A 11 14.65 29.38 -19.09
C ALA A 11 13.34 29.35 -18.25
N THR A 12 12.32 30.13 -18.62
CA THR A 12 11.03 30.21 -17.87
C THR A 12 10.00 29.17 -18.30
N ALA A 13 10.28 28.36 -19.32
CA ALA A 13 9.35 27.36 -19.84
C ALA A 13 9.55 25.95 -19.25
N LEU A 14 10.42 25.76 -18.27
CA LEU A 14 10.48 24.53 -17.49
C LEU A 14 9.30 24.50 -16.50
N HIS A 15 8.11 24.25 -17.03
CA HIS A 15 6.99 23.87 -16.18
C HIS A 15 7.35 22.54 -15.53
N ALA A 16 7.56 22.55 -14.21
CA ALA A 16 7.66 21.31 -13.46
C ALA A 16 6.44 20.45 -13.78
N ALA A 17 6.66 19.21 -14.20
CA ALA A 17 5.56 18.30 -14.47
C ALA A 17 4.62 18.27 -13.27
N PRO A 18 3.30 18.25 -13.47
CA PRO A 18 2.35 18.23 -12.37
C PRO A 18 2.64 17.00 -11.50
N ARG A 19 2.75 17.21 -10.19
CA ARG A 19 3.01 16.14 -9.23
C ARG A 19 1.81 15.18 -9.22
N PRO A 20 2.01 13.86 -9.47
CA PRO A 20 0.90 12.93 -9.58
C PRO A 20 0.24 12.68 -8.22
N ASN A 21 -1.05 12.39 -8.25
CA ASN A 21 -1.72 11.75 -7.12
C ASN A 21 -1.27 10.29 -7.01
N ILE A 22 -1.08 9.81 -5.80
CA ILE A 22 -0.60 8.46 -5.52
C ILE A 22 -1.65 7.72 -4.68
N LEU A 23 -2.20 6.66 -5.23
CA LEU A 23 -3.09 5.75 -4.52
C LEU A 23 -2.34 4.43 -4.30
N PHE A 24 -2.01 4.13 -3.04
CA PHE A 24 -1.31 2.91 -2.65
C PHE A 24 -2.30 1.93 -2.01
N LEU A 25 -2.58 0.83 -2.73
CA LEU A 25 -3.51 -0.21 -2.28
C LEU A 25 -2.71 -1.43 -1.84
N ILE A 26 -2.87 -1.84 -0.60
CA ILE A 26 -2.22 -3.03 -0.04
C ILE A 26 -3.24 -3.93 0.63
N ALA A 27 -3.29 -5.19 0.20
CA ALA A 27 -4.10 -6.21 0.83
C ALA A 27 -3.25 -7.01 1.82
N ASP A 28 -3.77 -7.21 3.04
CA ASP A 28 -3.07 -7.95 4.08
C ASP A 28 -3.16 -9.46 3.78
N ASN A 29 -2.03 -10.17 3.82
CA ASN A 29 -1.95 -11.62 3.59
C ASN A 29 -2.43 -12.11 2.21
N TRP A 30 -2.37 -11.29 1.18
CA TRP A 30 -2.75 -11.67 -0.18
C TRP A 30 -1.54 -12.16 -0.96
N SER A 31 -1.64 -13.37 -1.53
CA SER A 31 -0.61 -13.98 -2.37
C SER A 31 -0.88 -13.73 -3.86
N TYR A 32 0.17 -13.89 -4.67
CA TYR A 32 0.14 -13.67 -6.13
C TYR A 32 -0.98 -14.47 -6.82
N GLU A 33 -1.17 -15.73 -6.41
CA GLU A 33 -2.14 -16.65 -7.02
C GLU A 33 -3.61 -16.25 -6.73
N HIS A 34 -3.87 -15.34 -5.82
CA HIS A 34 -5.23 -14.96 -5.42
C HIS A 34 -5.83 -13.82 -6.27
N ALA A 35 -5.43 -13.71 -7.54
CA ALA A 35 -6.04 -12.81 -8.51
C ALA A 35 -6.44 -13.57 -9.77
N ALA A 36 -7.59 -13.19 -10.38
CA ALA A 36 -8.08 -13.88 -11.56
C ALA A 36 -7.11 -13.75 -12.74
N VAL A 37 -6.50 -12.58 -12.95
CA VAL A 37 -5.47 -12.35 -13.98
C VAL A 37 -4.22 -13.21 -13.81
N ASN A 38 -3.96 -13.68 -12.60
CA ASN A 38 -2.83 -14.55 -12.26
C ASN A 38 -3.21 -16.06 -12.26
N GLY A 39 -4.42 -16.39 -12.74
CA GLY A 39 -4.88 -17.77 -12.96
C GLY A 39 -5.84 -18.30 -11.88
N CYS A 40 -6.30 -17.50 -10.92
CA CYS A 40 -7.27 -17.93 -9.93
C CYS A 40 -8.70 -17.96 -10.53
N ALA A 41 -9.15 -19.14 -10.95
CA ALA A 41 -10.49 -19.31 -11.53
C ALA A 41 -11.64 -19.14 -10.51
N ALA A 42 -11.36 -19.29 -9.21
CA ALA A 42 -12.33 -19.19 -8.14
C ALA A 42 -12.69 -17.73 -7.76
N LEU A 43 -11.80 -16.79 -8.04
CA LEU A 43 -11.93 -15.40 -7.63
C LEU A 43 -12.28 -14.48 -8.79
N LYS A 44 -13.04 -13.44 -8.49
CA LYS A 44 -13.32 -12.32 -9.39
C LYS A 44 -12.63 -11.08 -8.85
N THR A 45 -11.58 -10.62 -9.53
CA THR A 45 -10.79 -9.44 -9.13
C THR A 45 -10.80 -8.35 -10.22
N PRO A 46 -11.99 -7.86 -10.67
CA PRO A 46 -12.12 -7.08 -11.88
C PRO A 46 -11.32 -5.78 -11.88
N VAL A 47 -11.21 -5.11 -10.74
CA VAL A 47 -10.45 -3.87 -10.61
C VAL A 47 -8.94 -4.15 -10.68
N PHE A 48 -8.47 -5.16 -9.97
CA PHE A 48 -7.07 -5.58 -10.02
C PHE A 48 -6.69 -6.03 -11.43
N ASP A 49 -7.54 -6.85 -12.06
CA ASP A 49 -7.33 -7.35 -13.41
C ASP A 49 -7.26 -6.22 -14.46
N ARG A 50 -8.09 -5.17 -14.28
CA ARG A 50 -8.04 -3.98 -15.12
C ARG A 50 -6.71 -3.24 -14.94
N ILE A 51 -6.30 -2.98 -13.69
CA ILE A 51 -5.02 -2.30 -13.41
C ILE A 51 -3.84 -3.11 -13.97
N ALA A 52 -3.87 -4.44 -13.84
CA ALA A 52 -2.85 -5.33 -14.37
C ALA A 52 -2.76 -5.28 -15.92
N ARG A 53 -3.89 -5.12 -16.61
CA ARG A 53 -3.93 -5.01 -18.09
C ARG A 53 -3.57 -3.63 -18.62
N GLU A 54 -3.98 -2.57 -17.91
CA GLU A 54 -3.77 -1.17 -18.33
C GLU A 54 -2.42 -0.63 -17.87
N GLY A 55 -1.81 -1.25 -16.85
CA GLY A 55 -0.55 -0.86 -16.25
C GLY A 55 0.51 -1.96 -16.37
N MET A 56 1.21 -2.22 -15.25
CA MET A 56 2.26 -3.23 -15.19
C MET A 56 1.96 -4.25 -14.09
N ASN A 57 1.95 -5.54 -14.45
CA ASN A 57 1.82 -6.65 -13.51
C ASN A 57 3.20 -7.25 -13.22
N PHE A 58 3.69 -7.14 -11.99
CA PHE A 58 4.97 -7.70 -11.57
C PHE A 58 4.79 -9.14 -11.07
N ALA A 59 5.06 -10.11 -11.93
CA ALA A 59 4.93 -11.53 -11.60
C ALA A 59 5.92 -12.00 -10.51
N ASN A 60 7.08 -11.34 -10.40
CA ASN A 60 8.15 -11.68 -9.47
C ASN A 60 8.37 -10.58 -8.42
N ALA A 61 7.29 -10.12 -7.79
CA ALA A 61 7.37 -9.22 -6.66
C ALA A 61 7.39 -10.01 -5.35
N PHE A 62 8.42 -9.79 -4.53
CA PHE A 62 8.62 -10.52 -3.29
C PHE A 62 8.44 -9.62 -2.08
N CYS A 63 7.71 -10.12 -1.09
CA CYS A 63 7.60 -9.48 0.20
C CYS A 63 8.94 -9.60 0.96
N PRO A 64 9.52 -8.50 1.45
CA PRO A 64 10.83 -8.55 2.13
C PRO A 64 10.80 -9.36 3.43
N VAL A 65 9.65 -9.40 4.11
CA VAL A 65 9.39 -10.23 5.29
C VAL A 65 7.93 -10.67 5.23
N PRO A 66 7.60 -11.97 5.29
CA PRO A 66 6.22 -12.45 5.19
C PRO A 66 5.45 -12.18 6.51
N SER A 67 5.40 -10.94 6.95
CA SER A 67 4.79 -10.53 8.21
C SER A 67 4.37 -9.05 8.16
N CYS A 68 3.28 -8.70 8.85
CA CYS A 68 2.59 -7.40 8.76
C CYS A 68 3.49 -6.17 8.98
N SER A 69 3.79 -5.82 10.26
CA SER A 69 4.56 -4.61 10.57
C SER A 69 5.99 -4.64 10.03
N PRO A 70 6.72 -5.77 10.01
CA PRO A 70 8.05 -5.81 9.42
C PRO A 70 8.07 -5.43 7.94
N THR A 71 7.20 -6.03 7.11
CA THR A 71 7.08 -5.64 5.70
C THR A 71 6.69 -4.19 5.54
N ARG A 72 5.72 -3.71 6.34
CA ARG A 72 5.29 -2.31 6.28
C ARG A 72 6.39 -1.36 6.71
N SER A 73 7.26 -1.76 7.64
CA SER A 73 8.47 -1.00 7.98
C SER A 73 9.44 -0.89 6.79
N CYS A 74 9.67 -2.01 6.08
CA CYS A 74 10.51 -2.02 4.88
C CYS A 74 9.93 -1.10 3.79
N ILE A 75 8.62 -1.20 3.52
CA ILE A 75 7.94 -0.37 2.53
C ILE A 75 8.06 1.12 2.89
N LEU A 76 7.73 1.49 4.13
CA LEU A 76 7.70 2.88 4.58
C LEU A 76 9.08 3.54 4.59
N THR A 77 10.12 2.78 4.92
CA THR A 77 11.49 3.31 5.07
C THR A 77 12.35 3.11 3.83
N GLY A 78 11.93 2.25 2.88
CA GLY A 78 12.76 1.84 1.74
C GLY A 78 13.99 1.02 2.13
N ARG A 79 14.01 0.41 3.33
CA ARG A 79 15.16 -0.34 3.87
C ARG A 79 14.85 -1.83 3.94
N ALA A 80 15.90 -2.63 3.80
CA ALA A 80 15.81 -4.07 4.03
C ALA A 80 15.60 -4.36 5.54
N ALA A 81 14.93 -5.46 5.86
CA ALA A 81 14.54 -5.79 7.22
C ALA A 81 15.71 -5.82 8.21
N HIS A 82 16.85 -6.39 7.80
CA HIS A 82 18.07 -6.47 8.65
C HIS A 82 18.67 -5.10 9.01
N GLN A 83 18.23 -4.02 8.36
CA GLN A 83 18.65 -2.64 8.63
C GLN A 83 17.70 -1.91 9.59
N LEU A 84 16.62 -2.56 10.01
CA LEU A 84 15.52 -1.94 10.75
C LEU A 84 15.45 -2.34 12.23
N GLU A 85 16.48 -3.04 12.73
CA GLU A 85 16.58 -3.46 14.12
C GLU A 85 15.35 -4.28 14.56
N ASP A 86 14.74 -3.97 15.71
CA ASP A 86 13.54 -4.66 16.21
C ASP A 86 12.29 -4.43 15.34
N MET A 87 12.27 -3.39 14.48
CA MET A 87 11.20 -3.19 13.51
C MET A 87 11.12 -4.30 12.43
N ALA A 88 12.12 -5.17 12.36
CA ALA A 88 12.08 -6.40 11.57
C ALA A 88 11.21 -7.51 12.20
N SER A 89 10.62 -7.27 13.38
CA SER A 89 9.76 -8.20 14.11
C SER A 89 8.35 -7.67 14.28
N LEU A 90 7.38 -8.59 14.47
CA LEU A 90 6.00 -8.23 14.82
C LEU A 90 5.95 -7.60 16.22
N TRP A 91 4.95 -6.75 16.44
CA TRP A 91 4.71 -6.08 17.72
C TRP A 91 5.85 -5.19 18.20
N SER A 92 6.77 -4.85 17.30
CA SER A 92 7.90 -3.97 17.57
C SER A 92 7.47 -2.52 17.82
N ARG A 93 8.45 -1.70 18.09
CA ARG A 93 8.30 -0.25 18.26
C ARG A 93 8.82 0.46 17.03
N PHE A 94 8.13 1.49 16.57
CA PHE A 94 8.60 2.28 15.42
C PHE A 94 9.60 3.34 15.88
N HIS A 95 10.86 3.19 15.46
CA HIS A 95 11.93 4.13 15.84
C HIS A 95 11.91 5.39 14.95
N PRO A 96 11.82 6.60 15.52
CA PRO A 96 11.72 7.86 14.78
C PRO A 96 12.97 8.21 13.95
N LYS A 97 14.12 7.60 14.26
CA LYS A 97 15.34 7.74 13.47
C LYS A 97 15.20 7.23 12.02
N PHE A 98 14.24 6.35 11.78
CA PHE A 98 13.93 5.87 10.44
C PHE A 98 12.88 6.77 9.81
N ARG A 99 13.33 7.66 8.93
CA ARG A 99 12.43 8.50 8.15
C ARG A 99 11.56 7.63 7.23
N VAL A 100 10.28 7.96 7.13
CA VAL A 100 9.34 7.29 6.23
C VAL A 100 9.04 8.16 5.01
N PHE A 101 8.74 7.53 3.89
CA PHE A 101 8.44 8.26 2.66
C PHE A 101 7.15 9.10 2.77
N THR A 102 6.22 8.69 3.60
CA THR A 102 4.97 9.44 3.87
C THR A 102 5.24 10.80 4.50
N ASP A 103 6.21 10.88 5.43
CA ASP A 103 6.65 12.17 5.99
C ASP A 103 7.34 13.02 4.91
N ALA A 104 8.19 12.41 4.07
CA ALA A 104 8.86 13.11 2.99
C ALA A 104 7.88 13.66 1.93
N LEU A 105 6.80 12.94 1.65
CA LEU A 105 5.73 13.42 0.79
C LEU A 105 4.97 14.58 1.43
N ALA A 106 4.64 14.49 2.71
CA ALA A 106 3.99 15.58 3.44
C ALA A 106 4.87 16.85 3.45
N ASP A 107 6.16 16.73 3.74
CA ASP A 107 7.14 17.83 3.68
C ASP A 107 7.22 18.44 2.28
N SER A 108 6.97 17.64 1.25
CA SER A 108 6.94 18.07 -0.16
C SER A 108 5.58 18.67 -0.57
N GLY A 109 4.65 18.84 0.36
CA GLY A 109 3.35 19.46 0.13
C GLY A 109 2.28 18.50 -0.42
N TYR A 110 2.40 17.20 -0.19
CA TYR A 110 1.33 16.24 -0.44
C TYR A 110 0.35 16.20 0.74
N HIS A 111 -0.94 16.06 0.45
CA HIS A 111 -1.92 15.62 1.43
C HIS A 111 -1.75 14.10 1.63
N THR A 112 -1.34 13.66 2.83
CA THR A 112 -1.03 12.25 3.11
C THR A 112 -2.00 11.68 4.12
N GLY A 113 -2.39 10.42 3.93
CA GLY A 113 -3.23 9.72 4.89
C GLY A 113 -3.48 8.27 4.53
N PHE A 114 -4.14 7.54 5.43
CA PHE A 114 -4.50 6.16 5.22
C PHE A 114 -5.89 5.83 5.76
N SER A 115 -6.46 4.72 5.29
CA SER A 115 -7.58 4.03 5.94
C SER A 115 -7.35 2.53 6.01
N GLY A 116 -8.03 1.88 6.95
CA GLY A 116 -7.85 0.47 7.23
C GLY A 116 -6.53 0.18 7.94
N LYS A 117 -5.71 -0.71 7.41
CA LYS A 117 -4.45 -1.12 8.06
C LYS A 117 -3.27 -0.29 7.57
N GLY A 118 -2.82 0.68 8.37
CA GLY A 118 -1.55 1.38 8.20
C GLY A 118 -0.36 0.54 8.67
N TRP A 119 0.61 1.13 9.38
CA TRP A 119 1.66 0.36 10.05
C TRP A 119 1.12 -0.26 11.33
N SER A 120 1.01 -1.58 11.34
CA SER A 120 0.54 -2.38 12.48
C SER A 120 0.82 -3.88 12.23
N PRO A 121 0.78 -4.76 13.30
CA PRO A 121 0.68 -4.42 14.71
C PRO A 121 2.01 -3.94 15.29
N GLY A 122 1.94 -3.05 16.27
CA GLY A 122 3.13 -2.54 16.96
C GLY A 122 2.84 -1.20 17.65
N LYS A 123 3.89 -0.60 18.22
CA LYS A 123 3.80 0.59 19.02
C LYS A 123 4.60 1.74 18.39
N PHE A 124 3.94 2.68 17.77
CA PHE A 124 4.61 3.82 17.13
C PHE A 124 4.70 5.07 18.03
N LYS A 125 3.88 5.14 19.07
CA LYS A 125 3.85 6.31 19.98
C LYS A 125 4.94 6.30 21.06
N GLU A 126 5.51 5.14 21.37
CA GLU A 126 6.47 4.99 22.49
C GLU A 126 7.72 5.88 22.37
N PHE A 127 8.11 6.25 21.16
CA PHE A 127 9.24 7.14 20.90
C PHE A 127 8.84 8.52 20.39
N GLY A 128 7.63 8.99 20.76
CA GLY A 128 7.19 10.35 20.47
C GLY A 128 6.63 10.58 19.07
N ARG A 129 6.36 9.51 18.30
CA ARG A 129 5.65 9.67 17.04
C ARG A 129 4.15 9.79 17.31
N GLU A 130 3.55 10.91 16.95
CA GLU A 130 2.12 11.17 17.22
C GLU A 130 1.18 10.44 16.26
N GLN A 131 1.58 10.32 15.01
CA GLN A 131 0.78 9.70 13.95
C GLN A 131 1.35 8.35 13.52
N ASN A 132 0.47 7.49 12.96
CA ASN A 132 0.91 6.26 12.33
C ASN A 132 1.94 6.55 11.22
N PRO A 133 2.99 5.73 11.06
CA PRO A 133 3.95 5.90 9.97
C PRO A 133 3.35 5.96 8.56
N ALA A 134 2.14 5.41 8.36
CA ALA A 134 1.41 5.52 7.09
C ALA A 134 0.72 6.89 6.88
N GLY A 135 0.72 7.77 7.89
CA GLY A 135 0.11 9.09 7.86
C GLY A 135 -1.06 9.25 8.85
N LYS A 136 -1.90 10.27 8.64
CA LYS A 136 -3.15 10.49 9.38
C LYS A 136 -4.17 9.42 9.00
N GLU A 137 -4.86 8.86 9.98
CA GLU A 137 -5.93 7.91 9.76
C GLU A 137 -7.24 8.61 9.38
N PHE A 138 -7.93 8.07 8.38
CA PHE A 138 -9.24 8.50 7.92
C PHE A 138 -10.20 7.31 7.92
N GLN A 139 -11.49 7.59 8.04
CA GLN A 139 -12.53 6.57 7.96
C GLN A 139 -12.51 5.88 6.59
N ASP A 140 -12.38 6.67 5.52
CA ASP A 140 -12.38 6.21 4.14
C ASP A 140 -11.70 7.23 3.21
N PHE A 141 -11.65 6.91 1.91
CA PHE A 141 -11.09 7.79 0.89
C PHE A 141 -11.91 9.06 0.68
N THR A 142 -13.23 9.01 0.89
CA THR A 142 -14.11 10.17 0.73
C THR A 142 -13.82 11.23 1.80
N SER A 143 -13.72 10.80 3.06
CA SER A 143 -13.37 11.70 4.18
C SER A 143 -11.95 12.26 4.03
N PHE A 144 -11.01 11.47 3.50
CA PHE A 144 -9.66 11.94 3.17
C PHE A 144 -9.70 13.05 2.09
N LEU A 145 -10.45 12.85 1.01
CA LEU A 145 -10.57 13.84 -0.06
C LEU A 145 -11.29 15.12 0.40
N ALA A 146 -12.24 15.00 1.32
CA ALA A 146 -12.98 16.15 1.85
C ALA A 146 -12.08 17.13 2.64
N GLU A 147 -11.01 16.63 3.27
CA GLU A 147 -10.04 17.49 3.97
C GLU A 147 -8.93 18.03 3.04
N ARG A 148 -8.81 17.50 1.81
CA ARG A 148 -7.75 17.89 0.87
C ARG A 148 -8.05 19.27 0.25
N LYS A 149 -7.07 20.16 0.24
CA LYS A 149 -7.15 21.41 -0.55
C LYS A 149 -7.14 21.07 -2.05
N ALA A 150 -7.98 21.78 -2.84
CA ALA A 150 -8.27 21.43 -4.24
C ALA A 150 -7.03 21.12 -5.11
N ASP A 151 -6.01 21.95 -5.04
CA ASP A 151 -4.82 21.84 -5.92
C ASP A 151 -3.64 21.06 -5.29
N MET A 152 -3.84 20.45 -4.12
CA MET A 152 -2.81 19.72 -3.42
C MET A 152 -2.73 18.30 -3.96
N PRO A 153 -1.56 17.81 -4.41
CA PRO A 153 -1.41 16.40 -4.74
C PRO A 153 -1.59 15.55 -3.50
N PHE A 154 -2.03 14.31 -3.65
CA PHE A 154 -2.23 13.43 -2.51
C PHE A 154 -1.44 12.13 -2.61
N PHE A 155 -1.15 11.57 -1.45
CA PHE A 155 -0.79 10.17 -1.23
C PHE A 155 -1.81 9.55 -0.28
N PHE A 156 -2.51 8.52 -0.72
CA PHE A 156 -3.45 7.78 0.11
C PHE A 156 -3.10 6.30 0.15
N TRP A 157 -2.94 5.78 1.36
CA TRP A 157 -2.70 4.36 1.63
C TRP A 157 -4.02 3.69 2.03
N PHE A 158 -4.50 2.74 1.24
CA PHE A 158 -5.60 1.88 1.63
C PHE A 158 -5.09 0.50 2.01
N GLY A 159 -5.21 0.13 3.29
CA GLY A 159 -4.82 -1.16 3.82
C GLY A 159 -6.03 -2.08 4.03
N SER A 160 -6.35 -2.91 3.04
CA SER A 160 -7.42 -3.92 3.20
C SER A 160 -6.99 -5.00 4.18
N VAL A 161 -7.92 -5.36 5.10
CA VAL A 161 -7.78 -6.50 6.03
C VAL A 161 -8.67 -7.66 5.65
N HIS A 162 -9.44 -7.52 4.57
CA HIS A 162 -10.45 -8.49 4.16
C HIS A 162 -9.86 -9.82 3.67
N THR A 163 -8.60 -9.83 3.30
CA THR A 163 -7.85 -11.03 2.91
C THR A 163 -7.16 -11.75 4.08
N ALA A 164 -7.26 -11.20 5.30
CA ALA A 164 -6.66 -11.83 6.47
C ALA A 164 -7.53 -12.99 6.99
N LEU A 165 -6.97 -14.19 7.02
CA LEU A 165 -7.67 -15.46 7.29
C LEU A 165 -8.54 -15.44 8.56
N HIS A 166 -8.09 -14.77 9.63
CA HIS A 166 -8.82 -14.68 10.91
C HIS A 166 -10.03 -13.75 10.89
N ARG A 167 -10.31 -13.06 9.79
CA ARG A 167 -11.40 -12.07 9.67
C ARG A 167 -12.66 -12.62 9.05
N PHE A 168 -12.55 -13.68 8.25
CA PHE A 168 -13.66 -14.22 7.46
C PHE A 168 -13.79 -15.73 7.63
N LYS A 169 -15.01 -16.21 7.50
CA LYS A 169 -15.35 -17.62 7.50
C LYS A 169 -15.62 -18.08 6.06
N LEU A 170 -15.61 -19.37 5.82
CA LEU A 170 -15.95 -19.96 4.52
C LEU A 170 -17.29 -19.46 4.00
N VAL A 171 -18.31 -19.35 4.90
CA VAL A 171 -19.65 -18.85 4.56
C VAL A 171 -19.63 -17.46 3.95
N ASP A 172 -18.71 -16.60 4.36
CA ASP A 172 -18.59 -15.24 3.84
C ASP A 172 -18.07 -15.26 2.39
N GLY A 173 -17.14 -16.16 2.08
CA GLY A 173 -16.63 -16.36 0.72
C GLY A 173 -17.70 -16.87 -0.23
N VAL A 174 -18.51 -17.84 0.20
CA VAL A 174 -19.64 -18.37 -0.58
C VAL A 174 -20.68 -17.27 -0.83
N ALA A 175 -21.04 -16.50 0.21
CA ALA A 175 -21.96 -15.37 0.09
C ALA A 175 -21.43 -14.28 -0.86
N ALA A 176 -20.11 -14.09 -0.94
CA ALA A 176 -19.45 -13.21 -1.90
C ALA A 176 -19.36 -13.79 -3.33
N GLY A 177 -19.88 -14.99 -3.57
CA GLY A 177 -19.91 -15.64 -4.88
C GLY A 177 -18.60 -16.34 -5.27
N ILE A 178 -17.78 -16.73 -4.30
CA ILE A 178 -16.63 -17.60 -4.53
C ILE A 178 -17.12 -19.01 -4.86
N ASP A 179 -16.70 -19.54 -5.99
CA ASP A 179 -17.00 -20.91 -6.42
C ASP A 179 -15.93 -21.86 -5.82
N ILE A 180 -16.30 -22.51 -4.75
CA ILE A 180 -15.41 -23.43 -4.01
C ILE A 180 -14.91 -24.56 -4.91
N ALA A 181 -15.72 -25.06 -5.85
CA ALA A 181 -15.34 -26.13 -6.76
C ALA A 181 -14.18 -25.75 -7.69
N LYS A 182 -13.92 -24.45 -7.86
CA LYS A 182 -12.80 -23.91 -8.64
C LYS A 182 -11.56 -23.60 -7.83
N ILE A 183 -11.59 -23.80 -6.53
CA ILE A 183 -10.41 -23.60 -5.68
C ILE A 183 -9.43 -24.75 -5.95
N ARG A 184 -8.22 -24.37 -6.34
CA ARG A 184 -7.12 -25.31 -6.48
C ARG A 184 -6.36 -25.40 -5.17
N VAL A 185 -6.49 -26.53 -4.48
CA VAL A 185 -5.72 -26.79 -3.26
C VAL A 185 -4.25 -26.97 -3.63
N PRO A 186 -3.31 -26.23 -3.01
CA PRO A 186 -1.88 -26.42 -3.24
C PRO A 186 -1.43 -27.83 -2.89
N ALA A 187 -0.51 -28.41 -3.66
CA ALA A 187 -0.07 -29.80 -3.51
C ALA A 187 0.56 -30.15 -2.13
N TYR A 188 0.95 -29.13 -1.37
CA TYR A 188 1.50 -29.30 -0.02
C TYR A 188 0.44 -29.26 1.10
N LEU A 189 -0.83 -29.05 0.75
CA LEU A 189 -1.96 -29.13 1.68
C LEU A 189 -2.81 -30.37 1.39
N PRO A 190 -3.43 -30.97 2.41
CA PRO A 190 -4.39 -32.04 2.19
C PRO A 190 -5.65 -31.47 1.53
N ASP A 191 -6.12 -32.13 0.49
CA ASP A 191 -7.44 -31.87 -0.11
C ASP A 191 -8.46 -32.73 0.66
N ALA A 192 -8.87 -32.25 1.81
CA ALA A 192 -9.79 -32.94 2.69
C ALA A 192 -11.02 -32.05 2.95
N PRO A 193 -12.23 -32.65 3.01
CA PRO A 193 -13.42 -31.95 3.48
C PRO A 193 -13.23 -31.56 4.95
N GLU A 194 -13.59 -30.33 5.31
CA GLU A 194 -13.65 -29.87 6.70
C GLU A 194 -14.89 -30.43 7.40
#